data_03b53a8c8fcca04b6877c78ad414e4ad
#
_entry.id   03b53a8c8fcca04b6877c78ad414e4ad
#
_cell.length_a   1.000
_cell.length_b   1.000
_cell.length_c   1.000
_cell.angle_alpha   90.00
_cell.angle_beta   90.00
_cell.angle_gamma   90.00
#
_symmetry.space_group_name_H-M   'P 1'
#
loop_
_entity.id
_entity.type
_entity.pdbx_description
1 polymer ?
#
loop_
_entity_poly.entity_id
_entity_poly.type
_entity_poly.pdbx_seq_one_letter_code
_entity_poly.pdbx_strand_id
1 'polypeptide(L)'
;GATLLTSSCNDWLDVLPKNEQVSPEYWKTKEQVEEVLAQGYQNMRLTVPTLIYWGELRGASIYAYSGKSKQELQNFQLNSSSGECKWGGFYSILNVANSIIKYAPEVKRQDETYHEAVMNSNMAEAYFMRAWTYFTLVRNFKEVPLILEPYMTDEYAVDIPKSSEETIIAQIKLDIENALSTGAAKEMYDDEDWTGMSKGRVTVWALYALMADVCLWSEDYDGCVRYADMLINSTSAFRPAFVEDPEQWYNIFFPGNSNGSIFELNFDQSRNQSPDDDATASTYPSPSNVYPWTQSTVASLQFSNAMCKRLFDEQTDQWVTSNTVRGYGNTFVLSSGTVIGNSNTEGYLPFKFRIGGKDGLSTTRSYKDANWILYRMADVLLMKAEALIWKGGEANFAQALELINKIRTRANVTTLSVQTNAVSQENMLGYLLQERDLEFAAEGKRWYDLLRFGRSQNFKYKDQF
;
A
#
# COMPACT_ATOMS: atom_id res chain seq x y z
N GLY A 1 23.24 -32.49 -19.54
CA GLY A 1 22.43 -31.52 -20.24
C GLY A 1 21.28 -31.14 -19.33
N ALA A 2 21.34 -30.02 -18.65
CA ALA A 2 20.22 -29.47 -17.88
C ALA A 2 19.35 -28.69 -18.85
N THR A 3 18.20 -29.21 -19.18
CA THR A 3 17.14 -28.48 -19.88
C THR A 3 16.54 -27.48 -18.90
N LEU A 4 16.87 -26.21 -19.05
CA LEU A 4 16.15 -25.11 -18.44
C LEU A 4 14.75 -25.10 -19.01
N LEU A 5 13.78 -25.59 -18.23
CA LEU A 5 12.37 -25.36 -18.48
C LEU A 5 12.09 -23.87 -18.25
N THR A 6 12.11 -23.09 -19.31
CA THR A 6 11.51 -21.76 -19.32
C THR A 6 10.01 -21.95 -19.24
N SER A 7 9.45 -21.99 -18.03
CA SER A 7 8.01 -21.88 -17.86
C SER A 7 7.64 -20.45 -18.26
N SER A 8 7.14 -20.31 -19.47
CA SER A 8 6.47 -19.12 -19.95
C SER A 8 5.27 -18.86 -19.05
N CYS A 9 5.28 -17.74 -18.35
CA CYS A 9 4.11 -17.27 -17.62
C CYS A 9 3.11 -16.71 -18.64
N ASN A 10 2.30 -17.58 -19.23
CA ASN A 10 1.23 -17.18 -20.15
C ASN A 10 0.02 -16.53 -19.44
N ASP A 11 -0.04 -16.62 -18.11
CA ASP A 11 -1.21 -16.16 -17.33
C ASP A 11 -1.46 -14.64 -17.41
N TRP A 12 -0.50 -13.85 -17.84
CA TRP A 12 -0.70 -12.39 -17.95
C TRP A 12 -1.49 -12.00 -19.22
N LEU A 13 -1.49 -12.85 -20.24
CA LEU A 13 -2.22 -12.63 -21.49
C LEU A 13 -3.74 -12.84 -21.35
N ASP A 14 -4.15 -13.65 -20.36
CA ASP A 14 -5.56 -14.02 -20.21
C ASP A 14 -6.45 -12.95 -19.54
N VAL A 15 -5.85 -11.90 -18.99
CA VAL A 15 -6.56 -10.88 -18.17
C VAL A 15 -6.59 -9.51 -18.84
N LEU A 16 -6.19 -9.41 -20.10
CA LEU A 16 -6.13 -8.13 -20.78
C LEU A 16 -7.53 -7.63 -21.16
N PRO A 17 -7.90 -6.41 -20.78
CA PRO A 17 -9.18 -5.86 -21.18
C PRO A 17 -9.23 -5.77 -22.71
N LYS A 18 -10.20 -6.39 -23.32
CA LYS A 18 -10.59 -6.14 -24.71
C LYS A 18 -11.27 -4.78 -24.79
N ASN A 19 -10.51 -3.72 -24.57
CA ASN A 19 -11.08 -2.38 -24.46
C ASN A 19 -10.71 -1.55 -25.69
N GLU A 20 -11.71 -0.90 -26.26
CA GLU A 20 -11.57 0.15 -27.27
C GLU A 20 -10.61 1.26 -26.84
N GLN A 21 -10.41 1.43 -25.52
CA GLN A 21 -9.51 2.41 -24.90
C GLN A 21 -8.02 2.26 -25.27
N VAL A 22 -7.63 1.13 -25.83
CA VAL A 22 -6.26 0.94 -26.35
C VAL A 22 -6.16 1.37 -27.82
N SER A 23 -7.29 1.56 -28.49
CA SER A 23 -7.33 2.01 -29.88
C SER A 23 -7.03 3.51 -29.98
N PRO A 24 -6.13 3.95 -30.89
CA PRO A 24 -5.85 5.38 -31.08
C PRO A 24 -7.09 6.22 -31.43
N GLU A 25 -8.08 5.61 -32.08
CA GLU A 25 -9.32 6.27 -32.48
C GLU A 25 -10.22 6.68 -31.30
N TYR A 26 -10.05 6.06 -30.14
CA TYR A 26 -10.82 6.37 -28.93
C TYR A 26 -10.48 7.78 -28.39
N TRP A 27 -9.21 8.19 -28.46
CA TRP A 27 -8.66 9.35 -27.76
C TRP A 27 -8.95 10.67 -28.50
N LYS A 28 -9.99 11.40 -28.08
CA LYS A 28 -10.43 12.67 -28.69
C LYS A 28 -10.57 13.83 -27.70
N THR A 29 -11.05 13.59 -26.49
CA THR A 29 -11.38 14.62 -25.52
C THR A 29 -10.75 14.37 -24.15
N LYS A 30 -10.65 15.44 -23.34
CA LYS A 30 -10.14 15.38 -21.97
C LYS A 30 -10.98 14.44 -21.09
N GLU A 31 -12.29 14.40 -21.31
CA GLU A 31 -13.21 13.54 -20.57
C GLU A 31 -12.85 12.07 -20.75
N GLN A 32 -12.45 11.67 -21.96
CA GLN A 32 -11.97 10.31 -22.24
C GLN A 32 -10.66 9.99 -21.51
N VAL A 33 -9.77 10.96 -21.37
CA VAL A 33 -8.55 10.78 -20.56
C VAL A 33 -8.92 10.57 -19.08
N GLU A 34 -9.82 11.38 -18.54
CA GLU A 34 -10.29 11.27 -17.16
C GLU A 34 -11.05 9.97 -16.90
N GLU A 35 -11.84 9.51 -17.87
CA GLU A 35 -12.54 8.23 -17.81
C GLU A 35 -11.55 7.04 -17.72
N VAL A 36 -10.49 7.07 -18.51
CA VAL A 36 -9.43 6.05 -18.45
C VAL A 36 -8.64 6.14 -17.14
N LEU A 37 -8.40 7.34 -16.60
CA LEU A 37 -7.84 7.50 -15.26
C LEU A 37 -8.73 6.85 -14.19
N ALA A 38 -10.04 7.09 -14.24
CA ALA A 38 -10.99 6.47 -13.32
C ALA A 38 -10.92 4.94 -13.39
N GLN A 39 -10.79 4.38 -14.60
CA GLN A 39 -10.56 2.95 -14.80
C GLN A 39 -9.26 2.48 -14.15
N GLY A 40 -8.19 3.27 -14.21
CA GLY A 40 -6.93 2.97 -13.54
C GLY A 40 -7.10 2.84 -12.04
N TYR A 41 -7.78 3.77 -11.39
CA TYR A 41 -8.09 3.69 -9.95
C TYR A 41 -8.97 2.50 -9.61
N GLN A 42 -9.95 2.19 -10.45
CA GLN A 42 -10.77 1.00 -10.28
C GLN A 42 -9.92 -0.28 -10.34
N ASN A 43 -9.04 -0.39 -11.31
CA ASN A 43 -8.12 -1.53 -11.43
C ASN A 43 -7.21 -1.64 -10.20
N MET A 44 -6.74 -0.52 -9.65
CA MET A 44 -5.98 -0.52 -8.40
C MET A 44 -6.80 -1.09 -7.23
N ARG A 45 -8.08 -0.68 -7.08
CA ARG A 45 -8.98 -1.24 -6.05
C ARG A 45 -9.16 -2.74 -6.17
N LEU A 46 -9.22 -3.27 -7.39
CA LEU A 46 -9.33 -4.72 -7.64
C LEU A 46 -8.12 -5.52 -7.14
N THR A 47 -6.96 -4.89 -6.98
CA THR A 47 -5.75 -5.56 -6.49
C THR A 47 -5.67 -5.64 -4.96
N VAL A 48 -6.52 -4.95 -4.21
CA VAL A 48 -6.41 -4.84 -2.75
C VAL A 48 -6.35 -6.19 -2.04
N PRO A 49 -7.18 -7.21 -2.35
CA PRO A 49 -7.04 -8.52 -1.74
C PRO A 49 -5.65 -9.13 -1.95
N THR A 50 -5.10 -9.01 -3.15
CA THR A 50 -3.75 -9.50 -3.48
C THR A 50 -2.67 -8.73 -2.70
N LEU A 51 -2.82 -7.40 -2.56
CA LEU A 51 -1.90 -6.59 -1.75
C LEU A 51 -1.86 -7.04 -0.28
N ILE A 52 -3.01 -7.40 0.27
CA ILE A 52 -3.13 -7.94 1.62
C ILE A 52 -2.39 -9.29 1.71
N TYR A 53 -2.67 -10.21 0.83
CA TYR A 53 -2.05 -11.54 0.85
C TYR A 53 -0.53 -11.47 0.66
N TRP A 54 -0.07 -10.70 -0.32
CA TRP A 54 1.36 -10.55 -0.58
C TRP A 54 2.09 -9.81 0.53
N GLY A 55 1.47 -8.80 1.12
CA GLY A 55 2.09 -7.98 2.14
C GLY A 55 2.09 -8.60 3.55
N GLU A 56 1.17 -9.53 3.82
CA GLU A 56 0.95 -10.03 5.18
C GLU A 56 1.28 -11.52 5.38
N LEU A 57 0.89 -12.40 4.44
CA LEU A 57 0.88 -13.84 4.72
C LEU A 57 2.26 -14.45 4.95
N ARG A 58 3.32 -13.87 4.42
CA ARG A 58 4.69 -14.34 4.66
C ARG A 58 5.37 -13.67 5.86
N GLY A 59 4.65 -12.76 6.52
CA GLY A 59 5.21 -11.92 7.59
C GLY A 59 5.03 -12.46 9.01
N ALA A 60 4.42 -13.62 9.19
CA ALA A 60 4.14 -14.27 10.48
C ALA A 60 3.23 -13.50 11.46
N SER A 61 2.83 -12.27 11.15
CA SER A 61 1.92 -11.47 11.98
C SER A 61 0.45 -11.81 11.72
N ILE A 62 0.13 -12.19 10.48
CA ILE A 62 -1.19 -12.68 10.04
C ILE A 62 -1.00 -14.06 9.42
N TYR A 63 -1.94 -14.95 9.69
CA TYR A 63 -1.94 -16.28 9.10
C TYR A 63 -3.27 -16.62 8.44
N ALA A 64 -3.19 -17.46 7.41
CA ALA A 64 -4.35 -18.02 6.73
C ALA A 64 -4.88 -19.23 7.48
N TYR A 65 -6.07 -19.07 8.06
CA TYR A 65 -6.79 -20.16 8.73
C TYR A 65 -7.36 -21.17 7.73
N SER A 66 -7.75 -20.67 6.54
CA SER A 66 -8.31 -21.50 5.47
C SER A 66 -7.88 -20.96 4.10
N GLY A 67 -8.03 -21.82 3.08
CA GLY A 67 -7.68 -21.47 1.71
C GLY A 67 -6.30 -22.01 1.32
N LYS A 68 -6.31 -23.07 0.48
CA LYS A 68 -5.07 -23.75 0.07
C LYS A 68 -4.03 -22.82 -0.53
N SER A 69 -4.40 -21.96 -1.48
CA SER A 69 -3.45 -21.06 -2.14
C SER A 69 -2.84 -20.04 -1.19
N LYS A 70 -3.62 -19.55 -0.21
CA LYS A 70 -3.13 -18.64 0.82
C LYS A 70 -2.16 -19.32 1.77
N GLN A 71 -2.45 -20.56 2.15
CA GLN A 71 -1.56 -21.36 2.99
C GLN A 71 -0.27 -21.75 2.24
N GLU A 72 -0.34 -22.01 0.95
CA GLU A 72 0.85 -22.21 0.09
C GLU A 72 1.74 -20.97 0.08
N LEU A 73 1.14 -19.77 -0.08
CA LEU A 73 1.87 -18.50 0.00
C LEU A 73 2.54 -18.33 1.37
N GLN A 74 1.78 -18.51 2.44
CA GLN A 74 2.26 -18.38 3.82
C GLN A 74 3.42 -19.33 4.14
N ASN A 75 3.37 -20.56 3.63
CA ASN A 75 4.35 -21.60 3.91
C ASN A 75 5.49 -21.65 2.88
N PHE A 76 5.59 -20.68 2.00
CA PHE A 76 6.61 -20.64 0.92
C PHE A 76 6.58 -21.87 0.02
N GLN A 77 5.39 -22.43 -0.22
CA GLN A 77 5.15 -23.61 -1.05
C GLN A 77 4.57 -23.24 -2.44
N LEU A 78 4.99 -22.11 -2.96
CA LEU A 78 4.49 -21.57 -4.22
C LEU A 78 5.10 -22.31 -5.43
N ASN A 79 4.27 -22.43 -6.45
CA ASN A 79 4.69 -22.84 -7.78
C ASN A 79 3.98 -21.97 -8.83
N SER A 80 4.31 -22.12 -10.09
CA SER A 80 3.78 -21.30 -11.20
C SER A 80 2.26 -21.41 -11.37
N SER A 81 1.62 -22.44 -10.82
CA SER A 81 0.17 -22.64 -10.88
C SER A 81 -0.56 -22.14 -9.62
N SER A 82 0.17 -21.68 -8.60
CA SER A 82 -0.43 -21.17 -7.37
C SER A 82 -1.29 -19.94 -7.64
N GLY A 83 -2.53 -19.93 -7.10
CA GLY A 83 -3.50 -18.87 -7.34
C GLY A 83 -3.03 -17.48 -6.92
N GLU A 84 -2.17 -17.41 -5.91
CA GLU A 84 -1.62 -16.15 -5.39
C GLU A 84 -0.39 -15.64 -6.16
N CYS A 85 0.07 -16.34 -7.21
CA CYS A 85 1.17 -15.91 -8.08
C CYS A 85 0.70 -15.14 -9.33
N LYS A 86 -0.57 -14.76 -9.40
CA LYS A 86 -1.14 -14.09 -10.57
C LYS A 86 -0.90 -12.58 -10.50
N TRP A 87 -0.33 -12.03 -11.56
CA TRP A 87 -0.04 -10.61 -11.71
C TRP A 87 -0.83 -9.87 -12.79
N GLY A 88 -1.74 -10.58 -13.51
CA GLY A 88 -2.49 -10.03 -14.63
C GLY A 88 -3.26 -8.74 -14.32
N GLY A 89 -3.87 -8.64 -13.15
CA GLY A 89 -4.55 -7.43 -12.70
C GLY A 89 -3.63 -6.21 -12.62
N PHE A 90 -2.36 -6.40 -12.29
CA PHE A 90 -1.37 -5.32 -12.25
C PHE A 90 -1.00 -4.86 -13.66
N TYR A 91 -0.89 -5.74 -14.63
CA TYR A 91 -0.65 -5.37 -16.02
C TYR A 91 -1.84 -4.63 -16.65
N SER A 92 -3.05 -4.85 -16.17
CA SER A 92 -4.21 -4.02 -16.55
C SER A 92 -4.05 -2.56 -16.10
N ILE A 93 -3.49 -2.31 -14.92
CA ILE A 93 -3.16 -0.96 -14.47
C ILE A 93 -2.06 -0.36 -15.34
N LEU A 94 -1.02 -1.13 -15.65
CA LEU A 94 0.08 -0.69 -16.51
C LEU A 94 -0.40 -0.30 -17.90
N ASN A 95 -1.31 -1.08 -18.48
CA ASN A 95 -1.86 -0.76 -19.81
C ASN A 95 -2.66 0.53 -19.81
N VAL A 96 -3.46 0.78 -18.77
CA VAL A 96 -4.16 2.06 -18.56
C VAL A 96 -3.15 3.21 -18.47
N ALA A 97 -2.15 3.10 -17.62
CA ALA A 97 -1.13 4.13 -17.43
C ALA A 97 -0.35 4.40 -18.72
N ASN A 98 0.09 3.35 -19.41
CA ASN A 98 0.78 3.46 -20.68
C ASN A 98 -0.07 4.16 -21.74
N SER A 99 -1.37 3.86 -21.79
CA SER A 99 -2.30 4.50 -22.74
C SER A 99 -2.44 6.00 -22.47
N ILE A 100 -2.59 6.40 -21.21
CA ILE A 100 -2.70 7.81 -20.85
C ILE A 100 -1.40 8.55 -21.19
N ILE A 101 -0.25 8.01 -20.82
CA ILE A 101 1.06 8.62 -21.08
C ILE A 101 1.28 8.82 -22.58
N LYS A 102 0.86 7.87 -23.40
CA LYS A 102 1.00 7.92 -24.85
C LYS A 102 0.00 8.89 -25.50
N TYR A 103 -1.27 8.79 -25.13
CA TYR A 103 -2.35 9.44 -25.89
C TYR A 103 -2.82 10.78 -25.32
N ALA A 104 -2.60 11.10 -24.04
CA ALA A 104 -2.99 12.39 -23.48
C ALA A 104 -2.37 13.59 -24.25
N PRO A 105 -1.08 13.55 -24.66
CA PRO A 105 -0.51 14.60 -25.51
C PRO A 105 -1.19 14.73 -26.88
N GLU A 106 -1.69 13.63 -27.44
CA GLU A 106 -2.41 13.65 -28.72
C GLU A 106 -3.81 14.22 -28.55
N VAL A 107 -4.50 13.90 -27.45
CA VAL A 107 -5.79 14.51 -27.11
C VAL A 107 -5.64 16.03 -26.95
N LYS A 108 -4.60 16.49 -26.25
CA LYS A 108 -4.33 17.93 -26.08
C LYS A 108 -4.18 18.66 -27.40
N ARG A 109 -3.64 18.02 -28.44
CA ARG A 109 -3.53 18.62 -29.77
C ARG A 109 -4.85 18.77 -30.53
N GLN A 110 -5.87 17.96 -30.12
CA GLN A 110 -7.17 17.92 -30.78
C GLN A 110 -8.26 18.67 -30.00
N ASP A 111 -8.15 18.67 -28.67
CA ASP A 111 -9.11 19.26 -27.74
C ASP A 111 -8.55 20.57 -27.14
N GLU A 112 -9.02 21.70 -27.66
CA GLU A 112 -8.59 23.04 -27.21
C GLU A 112 -8.96 23.30 -25.74
N THR A 113 -9.93 22.59 -25.18
CA THR A 113 -10.32 22.69 -23.76
C THR A 113 -9.40 21.94 -22.84
N TYR A 114 -8.58 21.03 -23.37
CA TYR A 114 -7.61 20.24 -22.60
C TYR A 114 -6.30 21.00 -22.45
N HIS A 115 -6.21 21.82 -21.42
CA HIS A 115 -5.04 22.66 -21.17
C HIS A 115 -3.84 21.83 -20.70
N GLU A 116 -2.64 22.30 -21.02
CA GLU A 116 -1.38 21.60 -20.74
C GLU A 116 -1.19 21.29 -19.25
N ALA A 117 -1.57 22.20 -18.35
CA ALA A 117 -1.49 21.96 -16.91
C ALA A 117 -2.38 20.79 -16.46
N VAL A 118 -3.58 20.67 -17.03
CA VAL A 118 -4.50 19.56 -16.74
C VAL A 118 -3.96 18.26 -17.31
N MET A 119 -3.48 18.28 -18.54
CA MET A 119 -2.83 17.12 -19.16
C MET A 119 -1.64 16.63 -18.32
N ASN A 120 -0.74 17.53 -17.94
CA ASN A 120 0.42 17.18 -17.13
C ASN A 120 0.03 16.64 -15.74
N SER A 121 -1.05 17.16 -15.15
CA SER A 121 -1.62 16.62 -13.90
C SER A 121 -2.16 15.19 -14.09
N ASN A 122 -2.90 14.94 -15.18
CA ASN A 122 -3.38 13.59 -15.51
C ASN A 122 -2.23 12.63 -15.80
N MET A 123 -1.20 13.09 -16.50
CA MET A 123 -0.01 12.28 -16.74
C MET A 123 0.75 11.96 -15.46
N ALA A 124 0.82 12.89 -14.50
CA ALA A 124 1.43 12.63 -13.21
C ALA A 124 0.72 11.50 -12.44
N GLU A 125 -0.61 11.43 -12.51
CA GLU A 125 -1.38 10.32 -11.96
C GLU A 125 -1.05 9.00 -12.68
N ALA A 126 -0.97 9.01 -13.99
CA ALA A 126 -0.62 7.83 -14.79
C ALA A 126 0.83 7.35 -14.52
N TYR A 127 1.79 8.25 -14.41
CA TYR A 127 3.16 7.92 -14.01
C TYR A 127 3.21 7.29 -12.61
N PHE A 128 2.44 7.82 -11.66
CA PHE A 128 2.33 7.19 -10.35
C PHE A 128 1.79 5.76 -10.45
N MET A 129 0.70 5.55 -11.19
CA MET A 129 0.11 4.23 -11.37
C MET A 129 1.12 3.24 -11.94
N ARG A 130 1.89 3.64 -12.95
CA ARG A 130 2.92 2.79 -13.55
C ARG A 130 4.07 2.51 -12.57
N ALA A 131 4.59 3.53 -11.92
CA ALA A 131 5.66 3.42 -10.94
C ALA A 131 5.27 2.53 -9.74
N TRP A 132 4.11 2.78 -9.16
CA TRP A 132 3.61 2.01 -8.02
C TRP A 132 3.36 0.54 -8.40
N THR A 133 2.79 0.30 -9.56
CA THR A 133 2.50 -1.04 -10.05
C THR A 133 3.79 -1.84 -10.26
N TYR A 134 4.77 -1.27 -10.95
CA TYR A 134 6.07 -1.92 -11.10
C TYR A 134 6.80 -2.10 -9.78
N PHE A 135 6.70 -1.16 -8.87
CA PHE A 135 7.28 -1.31 -7.53
C PHE A 135 6.64 -2.46 -6.75
N THR A 136 5.34 -2.63 -6.85
CA THR A 136 4.63 -3.78 -6.26
C THR A 136 5.09 -5.09 -6.90
N LEU A 137 5.18 -5.14 -8.22
CA LEU A 137 5.60 -6.34 -8.95
C LEU A 137 7.04 -6.73 -8.65
N VAL A 138 7.98 -5.79 -8.70
CA VAL A 138 9.40 -6.08 -8.50
C VAL A 138 9.71 -6.56 -7.08
N ARG A 139 9.01 -6.03 -6.08
CA ARG A 139 9.17 -6.48 -4.69
C ARG A 139 8.67 -7.92 -4.46
N ASN A 140 7.74 -8.39 -5.26
CA ASN A 140 7.17 -9.73 -5.15
C ASN A 140 7.83 -10.76 -6.08
N PHE A 141 8.25 -10.34 -7.26
CA PHE A 141 8.74 -11.26 -8.32
C PHE A 141 10.19 -11.01 -8.70
N LYS A 142 10.82 -9.96 -8.22
CA LYS A 142 12.19 -9.52 -8.51
C LYS A 142 12.42 -9.13 -9.97
N GLU A 143 12.01 -9.95 -10.90
CA GLU A 143 12.13 -9.74 -12.34
C GLU A 143 10.77 -9.92 -13.01
N VAL A 144 10.35 -8.95 -13.80
CA VAL A 144 9.09 -8.97 -14.53
C VAL A 144 9.27 -8.34 -15.91
N PRO A 145 8.41 -8.62 -16.89
CA PRO A 145 8.42 -7.91 -18.17
C PRO A 145 8.19 -6.41 -17.97
N LEU A 146 9.07 -5.58 -18.52
CA LEU A 146 8.95 -4.12 -18.51
C LEU A 146 8.26 -3.67 -19.79
N ILE A 147 6.98 -3.30 -19.69
CA ILE A 147 6.13 -2.88 -20.81
C ILE A 147 5.79 -1.41 -20.59
N LEU A 148 6.22 -0.55 -21.50
CA LEU A 148 6.07 0.90 -21.42
C LEU A 148 5.15 1.48 -22.50
N GLU A 149 4.69 0.64 -23.42
CA GLU A 149 3.75 1.01 -24.49
C GLU A 149 2.40 0.31 -24.25
N PRO A 150 1.29 0.96 -24.59
CA PRO A 150 -0.01 0.30 -24.58
C PRO A 150 -0.04 -0.79 -25.63
N TYR A 151 -0.76 -1.86 -25.34
CA TYR A 151 -0.89 -3.00 -26.26
C TYR A 151 -2.35 -3.46 -26.36
N MET A 152 -2.69 -3.93 -27.55
CA MET A 152 -3.92 -4.65 -27.82
C MET A 152 -3.68 -6.15 -27.65
N THR A 153 -4.65 -6.88 -27.12
CA THR A 153 -4.54 -8.31 -26.76
C THR A 153 -4.10 -9.21 -27.92
N ASP A 154 -4.41 -8.83 -29.16
CA ASP A 154 -4.17 -9.66 -30.34
C ASP A 154 -2.75 -9.48 -30.94
N GLU A 155 -2.01 -8.47 -30.50
CA GLU A 155 -0.70 -8.14 -31.06
C GLU A 155 0.49 -8.66 -30.26
N TYR A 156 0.27 -9.02 -28.99
CA TYR A 156 1.33 -9.41 -28.06
C TYR A 156 1.26 -10.88 -27.63
N ALA A 157 1.30 -11.75 -28.59
CA ALA A 157 1.59 -13.18 -28.32
C ALA A 157 3.11 -13.45 -28.23
N VAL A 158 3.91 -12.46 -27.82
CA VAL A 158 5.36 -12.55 -27.82
C VAL A 158 5.83 -12.71 -26.37
N ASP A 159 6.71 -13.68 -26.15
CA ASP A 159 7.48 -13.82 -24.93
C ASP A 159 8.34 -12.57 -24.69
N ILE A 160 7.81 -11.59 -23.96
CA ILE A 160 8.57 -10.43 -23.54
C ILE A 160 9.51 -10.88 -22.43
N PRO A 161 10.83 -10.73 -22.58
CA PRO A 161 11.76 -11.13 -21.53
C PRO A 161 11.59 -10.28 -20.28
N LYS A 162 11.84 -10.89 -19.13
CA LYS A 162 11.87 -10.19 -17.86
C LYS A 162 13.05 -9.22 -17.82
N SER A 163 12.82 -8.06 -17.24
CA SER A 163 13.86 -7.08 -16.92
C SER A 163 14.35 -7.27 -15.49
N SER A 164 15.60 -6.89 -15.24
CA SER A 164 16.18 -6.97 -13.90
C SER A 164 15.52 -5.98 -12.93
N GLU A 165 15.60 -6.29 -11.65
CA GLU A 165 15.15 -5.38 -10.58
C GLU A 165 15.75 -3.98 -10.73
N GLU A 166 17.05 -3.90 -11.00
CA GLU A 166 17.77 -2.63 -11.18
C GLU A 166 17.18 -1.80 -12.32
N THR A 167 16.93 -2.43 -13.47
CA THR A 167 16.32 -1.77 -14.64
C THR A 167 14.91 -1.27 -14.31
N ILE A 168 14.11 -2.07 -13.63
CA ILE A 168 12.74 -1.70 -13.26
C ILE A 168 12.74 -0.56 -12.25
N ILE A 169 13.60 -0.61 -11.23
CA ILE A 169 13.72 0.47 -10.24
C ILE A 169 14.16 1.79 -10.90
N ALA A 170 15.09 1.74 -11.85
CA ALA A 170 15.48 2.93 -12.62
C ALA A 170 14.30 3.54 -13.38
N GLN A 171 13.47 2.73 -14.02
CA GLN A 171 12.27 3.18 -14.70
C GLN A 171 11.22 3.76 -13.73
N ILE A 172 11.04 3.14 -12.56
CA ILE A 172 10.14 3.65 -11.52
C ILE A 172 10.56 5.05 -11.09
N LYS A 173 11.83 5.26 -10.79
CA LYS A 173 12.37 6.57 -10.40
C LYS A 173 12.17 7.60 -11.52
N LEU A 174 12.43 7.23 -12.78
CA LEU A 174 12.22 8.09 -13.93
C LEU A 174 10.75 8.49 -14.09
N ASP A 175 9.82 7.57 -13.89
CA ASP A 175 8.39 7.86 -13.96
C ASP A 175 7.98 8.89 -12.90
N ILE A 176 8.46 8.74 -11.66
CA ILE A 176 8.17 9.69 -10.58
C ILE A 176 8.80 11.05 -10.88
N GLU A 177 10.03 11.09 -11.36
CA GLU A 177 10.70 12.32 -11.79
C GLU A 177 9.94 13.02 -12.91
N ASN A 178 9.46 12.28 -13.91
CA ASN A 178 8.63 12.82 -14.98
C ASN A 178 7.31 13.38 -14.44
N ALA A 179 6.68 12.69 -13.50
CA ALA A 179 5.45 13.17 -12.85
C ALA A 179 5.66 14.51 -12.11
N LEU A 180 6.83 14.69 -11.49
CA LEU A 180 7.17 15.89 -10.73
C LEU A 180 7.72 17.02 -11.59
N SER A 181 8.31 16.74 -12.74
CA SER A 181 9.10 17.66 -13.55
C SER A 181 8.33 18.88 -14.06
N THR A 182 7.04 18.74 -14.30
CA THR A 182 6.18 19.82 -14.84
C THR A 182 5.63 20.74 -13.74
N GLY A 183 5.71 20.33 -12.47
CA GLY A 183 5.07 21.03 -11.36
C GLY A 183 3.55 21.01 -11.37
N ALA A 184 2.92 20.22 -12.25
CA ALA A 184 1.48 20.17 -12.42
C ALA A 184 0.77 19.11 -11.54
N ALA A 185 1.52 18.24 -10.86
CA ALA A 185 0.95 17.33 -9.89
C ALA A 185 0.24 18.12 -8.78
N LYS A 186 -1.02 17.81 -8.53
CA LYS A 186 -1.85 18.58 -7.61
C LYS A 186 -1.49 18.33 -6.16
N GLU A 187 -1.63 19.35 -5.32
CA GLU A 187 -1.53 19.22 -3.86
C GLU A 187 -2.84 18.74 -3.24
N MET A 188 -3.98 19.02 -3.88
CA MET A 188 -5.31 18.57 -3.48
C MET A 188 -6.25 18.53 -4.68
N TYR A 189 -7.35 17.82 -4.52
CA TYR A 189 -8.46 17.80 -5.46
C TYR A 189 -9.71 18.34 -4.77
N ASP A 190 -10.42 19.24 -5.43
CA ASP A 190 -11.71 19.81 -5.04
C ASP A 190 -12.86 19.23 -5.87
N ASP A 191 -12.58 18.20 -6.64
CA ASP A 191 -13.54 17.51 -7.48
C ASP A 191 -14.43 16.58 -6.66
N GLU A 192 -15.64 17.03 -6.39
CA GLU A 192 -16.64 16.27 -5.62
C GLU A 192 -17.30 15.16 -6.46
N ASP A 193 -17.11 15.17 -7.78
CA ASP A 193 -17.98 14.39 -8.66
C ASP A 193 -17.62 12.91 -8.72
N TRP A 194 -16.38 12.49 -8.50
CA TRP A 194 -16.07 11.08 -8.57
C TRP A 194 -15.18 10.50 -7.47
N THR A 195 -14.41 11.25 -6.78
CA THR A 195 -13.77 10.76 -5.57
C THR A 195 -14.41 11.32 -4.31
N GLY A 196 -14.92 12.53 -4.38
CA GLY A 196 -15.48 13.26 -3.25
C GLY A 196 -14.49 13.51 -2.11
N MET A 197 -13.23 13.08 -2.27
CA MET A 197 -12.23 13.04 -1.22
C MET A 197 -10.85 13.34 -1.77
N SER A 198 -10.14 14.26 -1.13
CA SER A 198 -8.82 14.73 -1.57
C SER A 198 -7.71 13.66 -1.51
N LYS A 199 -7.94 12.54 -0.82
CA LYS A 199 -6.95 11.46 -0.67
C LYS A 199 -7.18 10.27 -1.62
N GLY A 200 -8.27 10.27 -2.36
CA GLY A 200 -8.64 9.19 -3.29
C GLY A 200 -8.00 9.31 -4.67
N ARG A 201 -7.28 10.39 -4.93
CA ARG A 201 -6.49 10.60 -6.17
C ARG A 201 -5.05 10.91 -5.81
N VAL A 202 -4.16 10.60 -6.76
CA VAL A 202 -2.72 10.84 -6.61
C VAL A 202 -2.41 12.33 -6.55
N THR A 203 -1.76 12.74 -5.48
CA THR A 203 -1.25 14.09 -5.26
C THR A 203 0.27 14.09 -5.37
N VAL A 204 0.87 15.30 -5.34
CA VAL A 204 2.32 15.45 -5.22
C VAL A 204 2.86 14.75 -3.96
N TRP A 205 2.08 14.73 -2.89
CA TRP A 205 2.42 14.05 -1.64
C TRP A 205 2.54 12.53 -1.81
N ALA A 206 1.65 11.94 -2.59
CA ALA A 206 1.71 10.53 -2.95
C ALA A 206 2.98 10.20 -3.75
N LEU A 207 3.37 11.06 -4.69
CA LEU A 207 4.61 10.94 -5.45
C LEU A 207 5.85 11.00 -4.55
N TYR A 208 5.90 11.92 -3.61
CA TYR A 208 7.00 12.02 -2.64
C TYR A 208 7.08 10.78 -1.75
N ALA A 209 5.94 10.29 -1.24
CA ALA A 209 5.90 9.10 -0.41
C ALA A 209 6.35 7.85 -1.17
N LEU A 210 5.89 7.67 -2.41
CA LEU A 210 6.33 6.57 -3.25
C LEU A 210 7.84 6.66 -3.54
N MET A 211 8.35 7.85 -3.86
CA MET A 211 9.79 8.01 -4.12
C MET A 211 10.63 7.73 -2.88
N ALA A 212 10.19 8.16 -1.70
CA ALA A 212 10.86 7.83 -0.45
C ALA A 212 10.93 6.31 -0.22
N ASP A 213 9.83 5.60 -0.48
CA ASP A 213 9.75 4.14 -0.35
C ASP A 213 10.66 3.42 -1.37
N VAL A 214 10.66 3.87 -2.63
CA VAL A 214 11.54 3.33 -3.69
C VAL A 214 13.01 3.58 -3.38
N CYS A 215 13.36 4.78 -2.90
CA CYS A 215 14.71 5.11 -2.47
C CYS A 215 15.15 4.22 -1.31
N LEU A 216 14.29 4.01 -0.32
CA LEU A 216 14.59 3.14 0.81
C LEU A 216 14.84 1.69 0.36
N TRP A 217 13.99 1.16 -0.50
CA TRP A 217 14.14 -0.18 -1.08
C TRP A 217 15.43 -0.35 -1.86
N SER A 218 15.83 0.66 -2.61
CA SER A 218 17.04 0.65 -3.45
C SER A 218 18.30 1.15 -2.73
N GLU A 219 18.23 1.31 -1.40
CA GLU A 219 19.35 1.73 -0.54
C GLU A 219 19.88 3.16 -0.85
N ASP A 220 19.05 3.98 -1.47
CA ASP A 220 19.29 5.43 -1.58
C ASP A 220 18.72 6.14 -0.34
N TYR A 221 19.43 6.01 0.77
CA TYR A 221 18.97 6.53 2.06
C TYR A 221 18.89 8.05 2.09
N ASP A 222 19.80 8.74 1.44
CA ASP A 222 19.75 10.20 1.31
C ASP A 222 18.54 10.66 0.49
N GLY A 223 18.22 9.95 -0.58
CA GLY A 223 17.01 10.17 -1.37
C GLY A 223 15.74 9.95 -0.54
N CYS A 224 15.70 8.88 0.24
CA CYS A 224 14.57 8.58 1.14
C CYS A 224 14.36 9.72 2.14
N VAL A 225 15.40 10.18 2.82
CA VAL A 225 15.33 11.31 3.78
C VAL A 225 14.85 12.58 3.07
N ARG A 226 15.41 12.89 1.91
CA ARG A 226 15.05 14.09 1.16
C ARG A 226 13.56 14.12 0.77
N TYR A 227 13.03 13.04 0.23
CA TYR A 227 11.62 12.98 -0.17
C TYR A 227 10.67 12.89 1.04
N ALA A 228 11.06 12.20 2.11
CA ALA A 228 10.31 12.24 3.36
C ALA A 228 10.23 13.66 3.94
N ASP A 229 11.33 14.42 3.90
CA ASP A 229 11.37 15.80 4.38
C ASP A 229 10.53 16.75 3.53
N MET A 230 10.32 16.49 2.26
CA MET A 230 9.38 17.25 1.43
C MET A 230 7.94 17.16 1.94
N LEU A 231 7.58 16.06 2.59
CA LEU A 231 6.30 15.89 3.28
C LEU A 231 6.33 16.48 4.69
N ILE A 232 7.32 16.08 5.50
CA ILE A 232 7.39 16.38 6.92
C ILE A 232 7.58 17.89 7.16
N ASN A 233 8.42 18.54 6.35
CA ASN A 233 8.81 19.95 6.52
C ASN A 233 8.06 20.90 5.56
N SER A 234 7.06 20.42 4.84
CA SER A 234 6.27 21.27 3.96
C SER A 234 5.54 22.35 4.73
N THR A 235 5.46 23.54 4.14
CA THR A 235 4.69 24.69 4.64
C THR A 235 3.37 24.86 3.91
N SER A 236 3.06 24.02 2.92
CA SER A 236 1.79 24.06 2.20
C SER A 236 0.60 23.87 3.15
N ALA A 237 -0.47 24.63 2.93
CA ALA A 237 -1.73 24.46 3.65
C ALA A 237 -2.39 23.10 3.35
N PHE A 238 -2.04 22.46 2.24
CA PHE A 238 -2.61 21.18 1.77
C PHE A 238 -1.76 19.96 2.13
N ARG A 239 -0.63 20.17 2.84
CA ARG A 239 0.22 19.06 3.24
C ARG A 239 -0.52 18.10 4.16
N PRO A 240 -0.30 16.77 4.02
CA PRO A 240 -0.68 15.85 5.06
C PRO A 240 0.14 16.08 6.31
N ALA A 241 -0.43 15.78 7.47
CA ALA A 241 0.25 15.91 8.75
C ALA A 241 0.01 14.68 9.61
N PHE A 242 1.01 14.32 10.41
CA PHE A 242 0.88 13.20 11.34
C PHE A 242 -0.20 13.48 12.38
N VAL A 243 -1.10 12.50 12.59
CA VAL A 243 -2.14 12.57 13.61
C VAL A 243 -1.49 12.29 14.96
N GLU A 244 -1.29 13.32 15.77
CA GLU A 244 -0.58 13.24 17.04
C GLU A 244 -1.49 12.83 18.20
N ASP A 245 -2.77 13.18 18.14
CA ASP A 245 -3.74 12.87 19.18
C ASP A 245 -4.21 11.42 19.09
N PRO A 246 -4.00 10.60 20.13
CA PRO A 246 -4.50 9.22 20.18
C PRO A 246 -6.01 9.12 19.95
N GLU A 247 -6.80 10.10 20.40
CA GLU A 247 -8.25 10.12 20.22
C GLU A 247 -8.67 10.31 18.76
N GLN A 248 -7.79 10.90 17.93
CA GLN A 248 -8.03 11.11 16.51
C GLN A 248 -7.54 9.96 15.62
N TRP A 249 -6.86 8.98 16.18
CA TRP A 249 -6.32 7.86 15.41
C TRP A 249 -7.40 7.10 14.61
N TYR A 250 -8.59 6.93 15.21
CA TYR A 250 -9.69 6.24 14.55
C TYR A 250 -10.17 6.93 13.26
N ASN A 251 -10.02 8.24 13.18
CA ASN A 251 -10.41 9.02 12.01
C ASN A 251 -9.56 8.69 10.77
N ILE A 252 -8.38 8.10 10.95
CA ILE A 252 -7.56 7.61 9.84
C ILE A 252 -8.32 6.54 9.08
N PHE A 253 -9.05 5.68 9.78
CA PHE A 253 -9.75 4.52 9.22
C PHE A 253 -11.26 4.75 9.04
N PHE A 254 -11.86 5.62 9.86
CA PHE A 254 -13.26 6.00 9.74
C PHE A 254 -13.45 7.49 10.12
N PRO A 255 -13.97 8.31 9.22
CA PRO A 255 -14.47 7.96 7.87
C PRO A 255 -13.38 7.68 6.83
N GLY A 256 -12.13 7.79 7.17
CA GLY A 256 -11.00 7.77 6.25
C GLY A 256 -10.72 9.15 5.67
N ASN A 257 -9.82 9.24 4.70
CA ASN A 257 -9.37 10.47 4.06
C ASN A 257 -8.94 11.56 5.06
N SER A 258 -8.32 11.13 6.16
CA SER A 258 -7.85 12.05 7.19
C SER A 258 -6.64 12.85 6.72
N ASN A 259 -6.32 13.92 7.46
CA ASN A 259 -5.12 14.70 7.16
C ASN A 259 -3.81 13.91 7.38
N GLY A 260 -3.86 12.84 8.17
CA GLY A 260 -2.73 11.92 8.34
C GLY A 260 -2.53 10.94 7.18
N SER A 261 -3.51 10.83 6.30
CA SER A 261 -3.44 10.00 5.10
C SER A 261 -2.84 10.77 3.94
N ILE A 262 -2.11 10.06 3.08
CA ILE A 262 -1.48 10.61 1.87
C ILE A 262 -2.22 10.14 0.63
N PHE A 263 -2.46 8.84 0.53
CA PHE A 263 -3.18 8.25 -0.60
C PHE A 263 -3.92 6.99 -0.17
N GLU A 264 -5.22 6.96 -0.44
CA GLU A 264 -6.13 5.86 -0.14
C GLU A 264 -6.90 5.43 -1.38
N LEU A 265 -7.13 4.14 -1.51
CA LEU A 265 -8.12 3.63 -2.44
C LEU A 265 -9.49 3.68 -1.77
N ASN A 266 -10.36 4.53 -2.27
CA ASN A 266 -11.68 4.75 -1.68
C ASN A 266 -12.65 3.64 -2.08
N PHE A 267 -13.41 3.19 -1.09
CA PHE A 267 -14.57 2.31 -1.25
C PHE A 267 -15.78 3.00 -0.63
N ASP A 268 -16.86 3.10 -1.39
CA ASP A 268 -18.11 3.72 -0.93
C ASP A 268 -19.29 2.94 -1.47
N GLN A 269 -19.94 2.21 -0.59
CA GLN A 269 -21.08 1.40 -0.95
C GLN A 269 -22.28 2.25 -1.41
N SER A 270 -22.43 3.47 -0.88
CA SER A 270 -23.55 4.35 -1.25
C SER A 270 -23.43 4.93 -2.66
N ARG A 271 -22.23 4.92 -3.24
CA ARG A 271 -21.93 5.44 -4.59
C ARG A 271 -21.73 4.33 -5.65
N ASN A 272 -22.25 3.13 -5.40
CA ASN A 272 -22.04 1.96 -6.26
C ASN A 272 -20.56 1.63 -6.54
N GLN A 273 -19.68 2.04 -5.67
CA GLN A 273 -18.29 1.54 -5.65
C GLN A 273 -18.21 0.15 -5.01
N SER A 274 -19.37 -0.36 -4.62
CA SER A 274 -19.60 -1.74 -4.21
C SER A 274 -20.47 -2.42 -5.26
N PRO A 275 -20.16 -3.63 -5.64
CA PRO A 275 -20.80 -4.35 -6.74
C PRO A 275 -22.06 -5.12 -6.35
N ASP A 276 -22.62 -4.92 -5.18
CA ASP A 276 -23.75 -5.72 -4.72
C ASP A 276 -25.05 -5.48 -5.49
N ASP A 277 -25.14 -4.45 -6.35
CA ASP A 277 -26.35 -4.12 -7.10
C ASP A 277 -26.44 -4.73 -8.50
N ASP A 278 -25.36 -5.32 -9.00
CA ASP A 278 -25.38 -6.03 -10.28
C ASP A 278 -24.87 -7.47 -10.10
N ALA A 279 -25.81 -8.38 -9.92
CA ALA A 279 -25.52 -9.82 -9.80
C ALA A 279 -24.81 -10.41 -11.04
N THR A 280 -24.65 -9.64 -12.10
CA THR A 280 -23.94 -10.04 -13.33
C THR A 280 -22.52 -9.47 -13.40
N ALA A 281 -22.19 -8.46 -12.60
CA ALA A 281 -20.88 -7.84 -12.60
C ALA A 281 -19.93 -8.53 -11.59
N SER A 282 -19.43 -9.68 -11.94
CA SER A 282 -18.38 -10.40 -11.19
C SER A 282 -17.02 -9.65 -11.14
N THR A 283 -16.97 -8.41 -11.62
CA THR A 283 -15.75 -7.64 -11.84
C THR A 283 -15.40 -6.67 -10.71
N TYR A 284 -16.31 -6.43 -9.77
CA TYR A 284 -16.03 -5.53 -8.65
C TYR A 284 -15.90 -6.31 -7.35
N PRO A 285 -14.86 -6.09 -6.56
CA PRO A 285 -14.78 -6.73 -5.25
C PRO A 285 -15.88 -6.13 -4.37
N SER A 286 -16.83 -6.96 -3.94
CA SER A 286 -17.67 -6.59 -2.80
C SER A 286 -16.75 -6.18 -1.64
N PRO A 287 -17.03 -5.10 -0.91
CA PRO A 287 -16.28 -4.75 0.30
C PRO A 287 -16.18 -5.90 1.28
N SER A 288 -17.15 -6.79 1.30
CA SER A 288 -17.08 -8.03 2.08
C SER A 288 -16.00 -9.01 1.59
N ASN A 289 -15.59 -8.91 0.33
CA ASN A 289 -14.56 -9.75 -0.27
C ASN A 289 -13.19 -9.09 -0.28
N VAL A 290 -13.12 -7.76 -0.16
CA VAL A 290 -11.84 -7.01 -0.11
C VAL A 290 -11.09 -7.32 1.16
N TYR A 291 -11.80 -7.37 2.30
CA TYR A 291 -11.17 -7.56 3.60
C TYR A 291 -11.49 -8.96 4.15
N PRO A 292 -10.57 -9.90 4.05
CA PRO A 292 -10.80 -11.29 4.43
C PRO A 292 -11.05 -11.50 5.93
N TRP A 293 -10.84 -10.48 6.74
CA TRP A 293 -11.08 -10.46 8.20
C TRP A 293 -12.36 -9.75 8.62
N THR A 294 -13.13 -9.18 7.71
CA THR A 294 -14.38 -8.47 8.09
C THR A 294 -15.62 -9.34 8.05
N GLN A 295 -15.53 -10.56 7.57
CA GLN A 295 -16.65 -11.50 7.53
C GLN A 295 -16.98 -12.04 8.91
N SER A 296 -18.26 -12.07 9.26
CA SER A 296 -18.72 -12.37 10.63
C SER A 296 -18.64 -13.83 11.04
N THR A 297 -18.46 -14.75 10.13
CA THR A 297 -18.57 -16.18 10.42
C THR A 297 -17.36 -17.03 10.03
N VAL A 298 -16.56 -16.62 9.05
CA VAL A 298 -15.37 -17.35 8.62
C VAL A 298 -14.36 -16.36 8.09
N ALA A 299 -13.61 -15.72 8.98
CA ALA A 299 -12.45 -14.95 8.53
C ALA A 299 -11.36 -15.91 8.05
N SER A 300 -10.96 -15.77 6.80
CA SER A 300 -9.88 -16.59 6.25
C SER A 300 -8.50 -16.20 6.76
N LEU A 301 -8.33 -14.95 7.22
CA LEU A 301 -7.11 -14.42 7.79
C LEU A 301 -7.33 -13.91 9.21
N GLN A 302 -6.36 -14.16 10.07
CA GLN A 302 -6.37 -13.77 11.49
C GLN A 302 -4.99 -13.32 11.92
N PHE A 303 -4.91 -12.53 13.00
CA PHE A 303 -3.65 -12.31 13.69
C PHE A 303 -3.09 -13.61 14.24
N SER A 304 -1.79 -13.81 14.14
CA SER A 304 -1.09 -14.90 14.82
C SER A 304 -1.10 -14.69 16.33
N ASN A 305 -0.99 -15.77 17.09
CA ASN A 305 -0.88 -15.68 18.55
C ASN A 305 0.33 -14.84 18.98
N ALA A 306 1.44 -14.95 18.26
CA ALA A 306 2.63 -14.15 18.53
C ALA A 306 2.38 -12.65 18.29
N MET A 307 1.63 -12.30 17.25
CA MET A 307 1.26 -10.91 16.99
C MET A 307 0.29 -10.38 18.06
N CYS A 308 -0.72 -11.16 18.42
CA CYS A 308 -1.64 -10.80 19.51
C CYS A 308 -0.88 -10.54 20.80
N LYS A 309 0.05 -11.41 21.15
CA LYS A 309 0.87 -11.23 22.34
C LYS A 309 1.62 -9.89 22.29
N ARG A 310 2.28 -9.57 21.19
CA ARG A 310 2.98 -8.27 21.04
C ARG A 310 2.04 -7.06 21.13
N LEU A 311 0.86 -7.15 20.51
CA LEU A 311 -0.14 -6.07 20.56
C LEU A 311 -0.67 -5.82 21.97
N PHE A 312 -0.79 -6.86 22.79
CA PHE A 312 -1.39 -6.79 24.11
C PHE A 312 -0.38 -6.63 25.24
N ASP A 313 0.79 -7.27 25.19
CA ASP A 313 1.81 -7.16 26.24
C ASP A 313 2.34 -5.74 26.43
N GLU A 314 2.37 -4.95 25.36
CA GLU A 314 2.77 -3.54 25.45
C GLU A 314 1.70 -2.65 26.10
N GLN A 315 0.47 -3.16 26.27
CA GLN A 315 -0.68 -2.33 26.59
C GLN A 315 -1.51 -2.85 27.78
N THR A 316 -1.07 -3.87 28.49
CA THR A 316 -1.89 -4.60 29.48
C THR A 316 -2.59 -3.72 30.50
N ASP A 317 -2.00 -2.62 30.89
CA ASP A 317 -2.57 -1.71 31.90
C ASP A 317 -3.41 -0.57 31.29
N GLN A 318 -3.32 -0.34 29.99
CA GLN A 318 -3.94 0.82 29.33
C GLN A 318 -5.18 0.48 28.50
N TRP A 319 -5.35 -0.78 28.15
CA TRP A 319 -6.43 -1.26 27.33
C TRP A 319 -7.82 -1.06 27.90
N VAL A 320 -7.91 -1.15 29.19
CA VAL A 320 -9.17 -1.15 29.92
C VAL A 320 -9.69 0.28 30.12
N THR A 321 -8.87 1.28 29.91
CA THR A 321 -9.19 2.61 30.40
C THR A 321 -9.33 3.72 29.38
N SER A 322 -8.85 3.62 28.16
CA SER A 322 -9.11 4.63 27.11
C SER A 322 -8.10 4.63 25.97
N ASN A 323 -8.54 5.04 24.79
CA ASN A 323 -7.73 5.65 23.71
C ASN A 323 -6.51 4.86 23.24
N THR A 324 -6.51 3.55 23.41
CA THR A 324 -5.41 2.74 22.90
C THR A 324 -5.65 2.39 21.45
N VAL A 325 -4.65 2.67 20.62
CA VAL A 325 -4.69 2.44 19.18
C VAL A 325 -4.16 1.06 18.78
N ARG A 326 -3.68 0.28 19.78
CA ARG A 326 -3.17 -1.08 19.60
C ARG A 326 -3.98 -2.07 20.42
N GLY A 327 -3.91 -3.38 20.11
CA GLY A 327 -4.63 -4.44 20.83
C GLY A 327 -6.15 -4.26 20.77
N TYR A 328 -6.86 -3.91 21.86
CA TYR A 328 -8.32 -3.74 21.83
C TYR A 328 -8.79 -2.68 20.83
N GLY A 329 -8.05 -1.61 20.63
CA GLY A 329 -8.34 -0.61 19.61
C GLY A 329 -8.19 -1.15 18.19
N ASN A 330 -7.39 -2.16 17.99
CA ASN A 330 -7.08 -2.74 16.67
C ASN A 330 -7.45 -4.22 16.53
N THR A 331 -8.05 -4.83 17.54
CA THR A 331 -8.43 -6.26 17.49
C THR A 331 -9.85 -6.49 17.93
N PHE A 332 -10.47 -7.51 17.39
CA PHE A 332 -11.73 -8.04 17.87
C PHE A 332 -11.73 -9.57 17.80
N VAL A 333 -12.60 -10.21 18.57
CA VAL A 333 -12.71 -11.66 18.66
C VAL A 333 -13.91 -12.15 17.89
N LEU A 334 -13.76 -13.23 17.14
CA LEU A 334 -14.83 -13.84 16.34
C LEU A 334 -15.92 -14.50 17.18
N SER A 335 -15.55 -15.04 18.33
CA SER A 335 -16.51 -15.68 19.22
C SER A 335 -17.02 -14.71 20.29
N SER A 336 -18.30 -14.74 20.51
CA SER A 336 -19.04 -13.83 21.36
C SER A 336 -18.41 -13.63 22.75
N GLY A 337 -17.80 -12.49 22.96
CA GLY A 337 -17.78 -11.88 24.29
C GLY A 337 -16.73 -12.36 25.26
N THR A 338 -15.73 -13.13 24.88
CA THR A 338 -14.63 -13.45 25.78
C THR A 338 -13.45 -12.54 25.51
N VAL A 339 -13.11 -11.77 26.50
CA VAL A 339 -11.86 -11.01 26.58
C VAL A 339 -10.71 -11.96 26.24
N ILE A 340 -9.81 -11.46 25.45
CA ILE A 340 -8.55 -12.07 25.07
C ILE A 340 -7.95 -12.82 26.27
N GLY A 341 -8.23 -14.06 26.31
CA GLY A 341 -7.69 -14.98 27.29
C GLY A 341 -6.86 -16.03 26.56
N ASN A 342 -6.05 -16.72 27.27
CA ASN A 342 -5.05 -17.69 26.85
C ASN A 342 -5.53 -18.88 26.01
N SER A 343 -6.64 -18.81 25.30
CA SER A 343 -7.13 -19.94 24.51
C SER A 343 -6.65 -19.83 23.07
N ASN A 344 -5.90 -20.81 22.62
CA ASN A 344 -5.44 -20.98 21.24
C ASN A 344 -6.56 -21.24 20.20
N THR A 345 -7.81 -21.09 20.60
CA THR A 345 -8.98 -21.42 19.78
C THR A 345 -9.77 -20.19 19.34
N GLU A 346 -9.45 -19.01 19.85
CA GLU A 346 -10.13 -17.78 19.50
C GLU A 346 -9.38 -17.06 18.38
N GLY A 347 -10.08 -16.76 17.29
CA GLY A 347 -9.53 -15.98 16.19
C GLY A 347 -9.53 -14.49 16.50
N TYR A 348 -8.39 -13.85 16.45
CA TYR A 348 -8.24 -12.41 16.61
C TYR A 348 -8.13 -11.74 15.23
N LEU A 349 -8.93 -10.71 15.02
CA LEU A 349 -9.08 -10.04 13.75
C LEU A 349 -8.72 -8.56 13.86
N PRO A 350 -8.14 -7.97 12.78
CA PRO A 350 -7.92 -6.53 12.70
C PRO A 350 -9.23 -5.75 12.81
N PHE A 351 -9.27 -4.74 13.69
CA PHE A 351 -10.44 -3.90 13.87
C PHE A 351 -10.41 -2.62 13.02
N LYS A 352 -9.25 -2.20 12.53
CA LYS A 352 -9.07 -0.98 11.71
C LYS A 352 -10.11 -0.83 10.61
N PHE A 353 -10.44 -1.92 9.93
CA PHE A 353 -11.36 -1.92 8.78
C PHE A 353 -12.83 -2.10 9.19
N ARG A 354 -13.11 -2.15 10.48
CA ARG A 354 -14.47 -2.25 11.02
C ARG A 354 -14.89 -1.04 11.85
N ILE A 355 -13.97 -0.15 12.16
CA ILE A 355 -14.23 1.04 12.99
C ILE A 355 -15.38 1.85 12.36
N GLY A 356 -16.41 2.14 13.16
CA GLY A 356 -17.61 2.86 12.75
C GLY A 356 -17.79 4.23 13.39
N GLY A 357 -16.83 4.67 14.21
CA GLY A 357 -16.91 5.96 14.86
C GLY A 357 -15.85 6.16 15.93
N LYS A 358 -15.95 7.27 16.65
CA LYS A 358 -15.00 7.69 17.70
C LYS A 358 -14.93 6.67 18.86
N ASP A 359 -16.03 6.02 19.17
CA ASP A 359 -16.12 5.02 20.23
C ASP A 359 -15.74 3.62 19.70
N GLY A 360 -14.69 3.56 18.93
CA GLY A 360 -14.25 2.50 18.03
C GLY A 360 -14.37 1.06 18.57
N LEU A 361 -14.32 0.85 19.88
CA LEU A 361 -14.48 -0.49 20.49
C LEU A 361 -15.94 -0.97 20.52
N SER A 362 -16.91 -0.07 20.43
CA SER A 362 -18.33 -0.38 20.55
C SER A 362 -19.10 -0.17 19.24
N THR A 363 -18.54 0.59 18.29
CA THR A 363 -19.24 0.98 17.07
C THR A 363 -18.54 0.43 15.84
N THR A 364 -19.21 -0.45 15.12
CA THR A 364 -18.77 -0.94 13.82
C THR A 364 -19.46 -0.18 12.70
N ARG A 365 -18.77 0.01 11.58
CA ARG A 365 -19.39 0.60 10.39
C ARG A 365 -20.53 -0.29 9.86
N SER A 366 -21.55 0.34 9.33
CA SER A 366 -22.72 -0.35 8.78
C SER A 366 -22.38 -1.12 7.51
N TYR A 367 -21.42 -0.61 6.73
CA TYR A 367 -20.96 -1.22 5.49
C TYR A 367 -19.51 -1.65 5.61
N LYS A 368 -19.09 -2.58 4.76
CA LYS A 368 -17.71 -3.10 4.74
C LYS A 368 -16.87 -2.37 3.68
N ASP A 369 -16.91 -1.06 3.70
CA ASP A 369 -16.37 -0.15 2.70
C ASP A 369 -15.21 0.71 3.22
N ALA A 370 -14.41 0.18 4.12
CA ALA A 370 -13.19 0.83 4.58
C ALA A 370 -12.24 1.10 3.41
N ASN A 371 -11.62 2.27 3.39
CA ASN A 371 -10.59 2.59 2.41
C ASN A 371 -9.33 1.75 2.65
N TRP A 372 -8.60 1.47 1.57
CA TRP A 372 -7.28 0.88 1.67
C TRP A 372 -6.22 1.96 1.56
N ILE A 373 -5.49 2.20 2.64
CA ILE A 373 -4.46 3.24 2.69
C ILE A 373 -3.16 2.68 2.12
N LEU A 374 -2.67 3.31 1.05
CA LEU A 374 -1.37 2.97 0.48
C LEU A 374 -0.22 3.66 1.23
N TYR A 375 -0.39 4.95 1.52
CA TYR A 375 0.57 5.73 2.29
C TYR A 375 -0.12 6.65 3.29
N ARG A 376 0.44 6.75 4.49
CA ARG A 376 0.06 7.70 5.54
C ARG A 376 1.30 8.26 6.24
N MET A 377 1.15 9.36 6.94
CA MET A 377 2.29 10.09 7.50
C MET A 377 3.12 9.28 8.48
N ALA A 378 2.52 8.37 9.24
CA ALA A 378 3.28 7.46 10.10
C ALA A 378 4.30 6.62 9.31
N ASP A 379 3.95 6.19 8.10
CA ASP A 379 4.86 5.44 7.23
C ASP A 379 6.05 6.31 6.78
N VAL A 380 5.79 7.54 6.38
CA VAL A 380 6.84 8.49 5.98
C VAL A 380 7.82 8.75 7.12
N LEU A 381 7.32 8.95 8.34
CA LEU A 381 8.16 9.15 9.52
C LEU A 381 9.05 7.93 9.79
N LEU A 382 8.49 6.73 9.72
CA LEU A 382 9.25 5.50 9.98
C LEU A 382 10.15 5.08 8.82
N MET A 383 9.84 5.42 7.57
CA MET A 383 10.77 5.27 6.45
C MET A 383 11.99 6.19 6.61
N LYS A 384 11.79 7.44 7.02
CA LYS A 384 12.91 8.34 7.35
C LYS A 384 13.76 7.79 8.50
N ALA A 385 13.12 7.32 9.56
CA ALA A 385 13.83 6.69 10.68
C ALA A 385 14.70 5.51 10.23
N GLU A 386 14.17 4.66 9.36
CA GLU A 386 14.91 3.52 8.81
C GLU A 386 16.13 3.97 8.00
N ALA A 387 15.94 4.92 7.09
CA ALA A 387 17.05 5.47 6.30
C ALA A 387 18.17 6.05 7.18
N LEU A 388 17.79 6.78 8.24
CA LEU A 388 18.75 7.33 9.20
C LEU A 388 19.52 6.23 9.95
N ILE A 389 18.85 5.15 10.35
CA ILE A 389 19.49 4.03 11.03
C ILE A 389 20.48 3.33 10.08
N TRP A 390 20.10 3.10 8.82
CA TRP A 390 20.99 2.50 7.83
C TRP A 390 22.22 3.38 7.52
N LYS A 391 22.06 4.70 7.54
CA LYS A 391 23.18 5.63 7.42
C LYS A 391 24.14 5.53 8.59
N GLY A 392 23.64 5.19 9.77
CA GLY A 392 24.45 5.00 10.98
C GLY A 392 24.89 6.30 11.65
N GLY A 393 25.48 6.14 12.81
CA GLY A 393 26.00 7.22 13.62
C GLY A 393 25.02 7.71 14.68
N GLU A 394 25.56 8.21 15.79
CA GLU A 394 24.80 8.63 16.98
C GLU A 394 23.71 9.66 16.65
N ALA A 395 24.05 10.69 15.87
CA ALA A 395 23.11 11.75 15.50
C ALA A 395 21.93 11.22 14.68
N ASN A 396 22.18 10.32 13.74
CA ASN A 396 21.14 9.67 12.95
C ASN A 396 20.26 8.74 13.81
N PHE A 397 20.87 8.01 14.75
CA PHE A 397 20.13 7.16 15.69
C PHE A 397 19.24 8.00 16.62
N ALA A 398 19.74 9.15 17.09
CA ALA A 398 18.95 10.05 17.92
C ALA A 398 17.71 10.58 17.17
N GLN A 399 17.87 11.04 15.93
CA GLN A 399 16.75 11.48 15.11
C GLN A 399 15.75 10.34 14.82
N ALA A 400 16.25 9.15 14.51
CA ALA A 400 15.41 7.98 14.28
C ALA A 400 14.60 7.61 15.53
N LEU A 401 15.22 7.67 16.71
CA LEU A 401 14.56 7.41 17.99
C LEU A 401 13.45 8.42 18.28
N GLU A 402 13.67 9.70 17.98
CA GLU A 402 12.63 10.74 18.09
C GLU A 402 11.42 10.41 17.22
N LEU A 403 11.63 10.00 15.97
CA LEU A 403 10.56 9.61 15.05
C LEU A 403 9.80 8.37 15.53
N ILE A 404 10.51 7.35 16.01
CA ILE A 404 9.90 6.16 16.61
C ILE A 404 9.06 6.55 17.83
N ASN A 405 9.61 7.35 18.71
CA ASN A 405 8.94 7.78 19.94
C ASN A 405 7.73 8.69 19.67
N LYS A 406 7.74 9.45 18.58
CA LYS A 406 6.56 10.20 18.14
C LYS A 406 5.38 9.26 17.83
N ILE A 407 5.63 8.16 17.16
CA ILE A 407 4.61 7.12 16.90
C ILE A 407 4.15 6.48 18.23
N ARG A 408 5.07 6.13 19.11
CA ARG A 408 4.77 5.50 20.40
C ARG A 408 3.94 6.40 21.30
N THR A 409 4.28 7.69 21.36
CA THR A 409 3.49 8.68 22.11
C THR A 409 2.04 8.74 21.61
N ARG A 410 1.84 8.82 20.28
CA ARG A 410 0.52 8.81 19.70
C ARG A 410 -0.22 7.50 19.96
N ALA A 411 0.49 6.37 19.96
CA ALA A 411 -0.10 5.08 20.31
C ALA A 411 -0.43 4.94 21.81
N ASN A 412 -0.06 5.93 22.62
CA ASN A 412 -0.21 5.93 24.07
C ASN A 412 0.53 4.76 24.74
N VAL A 413 1.73 4.46 24.23
CA VAL A 413 2.65 3.46 24.78
C VAL A 413 3.92 4.11 25.29
N THR A 414 4.62 3.43 26.20
CA THR A 414 5.88 3.90 26.75
C THR A 414 6.89 4.17 25.65
N THR A 415 7.51 5.34 25.68
CA THR A 415 8.60 5.69 24.77
C THR A 415 9.85 4.88 25.06
N LEU A 416 10.65 4.64 24.02
CA LEU A 416 11.93 3.97 24.16
C LEU A 416 12.98 4.93 24.75
N SER A 417 13.67 4.46 25.77
CA SER A 417 14.85 5.15 26.35
C SER A 417 16.10 4.37 25.96
N VAL A 418 16.79 4.85 24.92
CA VAL A 418 17.94 4.18 24.32
C VAL A 418 19.14 5.10 24.32
N GLN A 419 20.29 4.57 24.75
CA GLN A 419 21.58 5.27 24.70
C GLN A 419 22.10 5.26 23.26
N THR A 420 21.84 6.29 22.49
CA THR A 420 22.12 6.33 21.03
C THR A 420 23.62 6.34 20.70
N ASN A 421 24.47 6.68 21.66
CA ASN A 421 25.93 6.59 21.54
C ASN A 421 26.51 5.19 21.82
N ALA A 422 25.69 4.28 22.32
CA ALA A 422 26.11 2.94 22.72
C ALA A 422 25.31 1.80 22.07
N VAL A 423 24.18 2.11 21.42
CA VAL A 423 23.33 1.13 20.77
C VAL A 423 23.90 0.72 19.41
N SER A 424 23.75 -0.54 19.04
CA SER A 424 24.11 -1.04 17.71
C SER A 424 23.07 -0.65 16.66
N GLN A 425 23.51 -0.60 15.39
CA GLN A 425 22.60 -0.44 14.25
C GLN A 425 21.55 -1.56 14.21
N GLU A 426 21.96 -2.80 14.46
CA GLU A 426 21.08 -3.96 14.52
C GLU A 426 19.96 -3.78 15.55
N ASN A 427 20.29 -3.33 16.76
CA ASN A 427 19.29 -3.09 17.79
C ASN A 427 18.35 -1.95 17.43
N MET A 428 18.86 -0.87 16.83
CA MET A 428 18.02 0.23 16.34
C MET A 428 17.05 -0.25 15.25
N LEU A 429 17.52 -1.07 14.32
CA LEU A 429 16.66 -1.71 13.31
C LEU A 429 15.61 -2.61 13.95
N GLY A 430 15.98 -3.36 14.98
CA GLY A 430 15.05 -4.21 15.74
C GLY A 430 13.92 -3.40 16.38
N TYR A 431 14.22 -2.29 17.03
CA TYR A 431 13.23 -1.39 17.60
C TYR A 431 12.29 -0.83 16.51
N LEU A 432 12.85 -0.41 15.39
CA LEU A 432 12.07 0.13 14.28
C LEU A 432 11.17 -0.93 13.66
N LEU A 433 11.69 -2.13 13.40
CA LEU A 433 10.91 -3.21 12.79
C LEU A 433 9.73 -3.61 13.67
N GLN A 434 9.93 -3.68 14.98
CA GLN A 434 8.86 -3.94 15.93
C GLN A 434 7.81 -2.82 15.91
N GLU A 435 8.24 -1.57 15.89
CA GLU A 435 7.33 -0.42 15.84
C GLU A 435 6.49 -0.42 14.56
N ARG A 436 7.11 -0.73 13.41
CA ARG A 436 6.40 -0.85 12.14
C ARG A 436 5.38 -1.99 12.16
N ASP A 437 5.73 -3.14 12.71
CA ASP A 437 4.83 -4.29 12.82
C ASP A 437 3.57 -3.96 13.65
N LEU A 438 3.75 -3.27 14.76
CA LEU A 438 2.65 -2.85 15.63
C LEU A 438 1.80 -1.72 15.04
N GLU A 439 2.45 -0.72 14.46
CA GLU A 439 1.75 0.44 13.87
C GLU A 439 0.97 0.06 12.62
N PHE A 440 1.57 -0.71 11.72
CA PHE A 440 0.99 -1.08 10.43
C PHE A 440 0.39 -2.50 10.41
N ALA A 441 0.03 -3.02 11.56
CA ALA A 441 -0.63 -4.31 11.68
C ALA A 441 -1.81 -4.41 10.71
N ALA A 442 -1.81 -5.41 9.83
CA ALA A 442 -2.82 -5.66 8.81
C ALA A 442 -2.91 -4.61 7.67
N GLU A 443 -1.90 -3.78 7.48
CA GLU A 443 -1.87 -2.77 6.43
C GLU A 443 -1.05 -3.18 5.19
N GLY A 444 -0.70 -4.45 5.05
CA GLY A 444 -0.04 -4.99 3.85
C GLY A 444 1.45 -4.66 3.73
N LYS A 445 2.14 -4.37 4.84
CA LYS A 445 3.53 -3.89 4.82
C LYS A 445 4.55 -4.87 5.41
N ARG A 446 4.11 -5.79 6.24
CA ARG A 446 5.00 -6.63 7.06
C ARG A 446 6.02 -7.42 6.24
N TRP A 447 5.60 -8.09 5.16
CA TRP A 447 6.50 -8.88 4.33
C TRP A 447 7.60 -8.02 3.69
N TYR A 448 7.24 -6.86 3.19
CA TYR A 448 8.20 -5.94 2.56
C TYR A 448 9.19 -5.36 3.57
N ASP A 449 8.75 -5.11 4.79
CA ASP A 449 9.64 -4.70 5.88
C ASP A 449 10.68 -5.79 6.17
N LEU A 450 10.25 -7.04 6.32
CA LEU A 450 11.16 -8.16 6.55
C LEU A 450 12.14 -8.36 5.39
N LEU A 451 11.66 -8.30 4.14
CA LEU A 451 12.53 -8.38 2.96
C LEU A 451 13.57 -7.28 2.94
N ARG A 452 13.17 -6.03 3.19
CA ARG A 452 14.06 -4.88 3.15
C ARG A 452 15.11 -4.98 4.25
N PHE A 453 14.74 -5.31 5.48
CA PHE A 453 15.65 -5.48 6.59
C PHE A 453 16.61 -6.65 6.36
N GLY A 454 16.13 -7.76 5.83
CA GLY A 454 16.95 -8.95 5.58
C GLY A 454 17.92 -8.80 4.41
N ARG A 455 17.55 -8.07 3.35
CA ARG A 455 18.35 -7.96 2.11
C ARG A 455 19.30 -6.76 2.07
N SER A 456 19.00 -5.70 2.81
CA SER A 456 19.76 -4.45 2.74
C SER A 456 21.22 -4.62 3.10
N GLN A 457 22.08 -3.80 2.46
CA GLN A 457 23.54 -3.82 2.62
C GLN A 457 24.14 -5.22 2.43
N ASN A 458 23.76 -5.85 1.32
CA ASN A 458 24.24 -7.19 0.96
C ASN A 458 23.94 -8.24 2.03
N PHE A 459 22.70 -8.31 2.49
CA PHE A 459 22.23 -9.28 3.49
C PHE A 459 22.95 -9.19 4.84
N LYS A 460 23.32 -7.97 5.25
CA LYS A 460 24.08 -7.73 6.47
C LYS A 460 23.44 -8.35 7.71
N TYR A 461 22.14 -8.30 7.83
CA TYR A 461 21.37 -8.79 8.99
C TYR A 461 20.34 -9.87 8.63
N LYS A 462 20.60 -10.66 7.59
CA LYS A 462 19.64 -11.70 7.13
C LYS A 462 19.30 -12.76 8.18
N ASP A 463 20.20 -13.00 9.13
CA ASP A 463 19.99 -14.02 10.16
C ASP A 463 19.18 -13.48 11.36
N GLN A 464 19.00 -12.15 11.43
CA GLN A 464 18.24 -11.47 12.47
C GLN A 464 16.82 -11.12 12.01
N PHE A 465 16.65 -10.83 10.72
CA PHE A 465 15.40 -10.36 10.11
C PHE A 465 15.00 -11.21 8.91
#